data_edb57ad0f385ae07dd4825a09fa99ba7
#
_entry.id   edb57ad0f385ae07dd4825a09fa99ba7
#
_cell.length_a   1.000
_cell.length_b   1.000
_cell.length_c   1.000
_cell.angle_alpha   90.00
_cell.angle_beta   90.00
_cell.angle_gamma   90.00
#
_symmetry.space_group_name_H-M   'P 1'
#
loop_
_entity.id
_entity.type
_entity.pdbx_description
1 polymer ?
#
loop_
_entity_poly.entity_id
_entity_poly.type
_entity_poly.pdbx_seq_one_letter_code
_entity_poly.pdbx_strand_id
1 'polypeptide(L)'
;MAASNSAVTSIGQSQKVSGFAKLQGENFVYFIQTYSVILGRNTESYTVDFDLSKYECGSQRVSRCHACIFYDFKLHHFAIKVIGRNGCTIREVSYLPGSVPIKLNSQDLIEIAGIKFYFLLPSRSIFATLAARV
;
A
#
# COMPACT_ATOMS: atom_id res chain seq x y z
N MET A 1 14.49 4.07 13.81
CA MET A 1 14.32 4.46 13.75
C MET A 1 13.87 4.82 13.62
N ALA A 2 13.42 4.55 13.82
CA ALA A 2 13.12 4.94 13.76
C ALA A 2 12.60 5.22 13.77
N ALA A 3 12.45 5.11 13.82
CA ALA A 3 12.14 5.44 13.95
C ALA A 3 11.69 5.52 14.01
N SER A 4 11.58 5.29 14.04
CA SER A 4 11.28 5.41 14.21
C SER A 4 10.76 5.57 14.34
N ASN A 5 10.71 5.50 14.33
CA ASN A 5 10.32 5.69 14.57
C ASN A 5 9.78 6.08 14.71
N SER A 6 9.63 5.96 14.78
CA SER A 6 9.20 6.28 15.01
C SER A 6 8.53 6.61 15.25
N ALA A 7 8.46 6.85 15.27
CA ALA A 7 7.91 7.06 15.55
C ALA A 7 7.35 7.03 15.98
N VAL A 8 7.41 6.95 16.07
CA VAL A 8 6.90 6.72 16.62
C VAL A 8 6.67 6.41 17.26
N THR A 9 6.68 6.21 17.59
CA THR A 9 6.37 5.77 18.32
C THR A 9 6.18 5.48 19.22
N SER A 10 6.26 5.32 19.62
CA SER A 10 6.04 4.99 20.43
C SER A 10 5.69 4.86 21.47
N ILE A 11 5.60 4.89 21.76
CA ILE A 11 5.14 4.80 22.67
C ILE A 11 4.91 3.78 23.18
N GLY A 12 5.04 3.36 23.38
CA GLY A 12 4.94 2.40 23.62
C GLY A 12 4.93 1.50 23.20
N GLN A 13 5.01 1.26 23.03
CA GLN A 13 4.90 0.53 22.62
C GLN A 13 4.52 -0.29 22.46
N SER A 14 4.51 -0.58 23.04
CA SER A 14 4.10 -1.48 22.66
C SER A 14 3.30 -1.72 21.81
N GLN A 15 2.95 -1.18 21.62
CA GLN A 15 2.21 -1.31 20.70
C GLN A 15 2.83 -1.53 19.60
N LYS A 16 2.73 -2.29 19.23
CA LYS A 16 3.31 -2.58 18.18
C LYS A 16 2.88 -1.91 17.07
N VAL A 17 3.59 -1.20 16.53
CA VAL A 17 3.24 -0.45 15.38
C VAL A 17 3.08 -1.33 14.23
N SER A 18 1.98 -1.27 13.58
CA SER A 18 1.77 -2.09 12.44
C SER A 18 2.31 -1.47 11.17
N GLY A 19 2.56 -0.17 11.13
CA GLY A 19 3.15 0.45 9.97
C GLY A 19 2.44 1.73 9.57
N PHE A 20 2.82 2.27 8.40
CA PHE A 20 2.25 3.52 7.91
C PHE A 20 0.88 3.31 7.29
N ALA A 21 0.65 2.14 6.72
CA ALA A 21 -0.60 1.81 6.05
C ALA A 21 -0.71 0.30 5.96
N LYS A 22 -1.84 -0.18 5.45
CA LYS A 22 -2.09 -1.61 5.38
C LYS A 22 -2.82 -1.91 4.07
N LEU A 23 -2.47 -3.03 3.46
CA LEU A 23 -3.21 -3.57 2.33
C LEU A 23 -3.99 -4.77 2.83
N GLN A 24 -5.31 -4.71 2.69
CA GLN A 24 -6.19 -5.76 3.23
C GLN A 24 -6.93 -6.42 2.09
N GLY A 25 -6.54 -7.64 1.77
CA GLY A 25 -7.25 -8.47 0.81
C GLY A 25 -8.14 -9.46 1.50
N GLU A 26 -8.78 -10.31 0.70
CA GLU A 26 -9.64 -11.35 1.25
C GLU A 26 -8.81 -12.39 2.01
N ASN A 27 -7.64 -12.71 1.47
CA ASN A 27 -6.81 -13.79 1.99
C ASN A 27 -5.44 -13.32 2.49
N PHE A 28 -5.23 -12.01 2.61
CA PHE A 28 -3.92 -11.51 3.04
C PHE A 28 -4.06 -10.15 3.70
N VAL A 29 -3.05 -9.86 4.51
CA VAL A 29 -2.83 -8.53 5.08
C VAL A 29 -1.36 -8.22 4.90
N TYR A 30 -1.05 -7.06 4.37
CA TYR A 30 0.33 -6.62 4.23
C TYR A 30 0.48 -5.24 4.85
N PHE A 31 1.39 -5.10 5.81
CA PHE A 31 1.63 -3.81 6.46
C PHE A 31 2.73 -3.07 5.73
N ILE A 32 2.42 -1.85 5.32
CA ILE A 32 3.40 -0.97 4.68
C ILE A 32 4.18 -0.29 5.79
N GLN A 33 5.47 -0.62 5.88
CA GLN A 33 6.34 -0.13 6.95
C GLN A 33 7.47 0.72 6.42
N THR A 34 7.44 1.05 5.14
CA THR A 34 8.43 1.90 4.49
C THR A 34 7.68 2.95 3.68
N TYR A 35 8.42 3.94 3.18
CA TYR A 35 7.78 5.00 2.40
C TYR A 35 7.57 4.63 0.93
N SER A 36 7.98 3.45 0.53
CA SER A 36 7.82 2.99 -0.85
C SER A 36 7.81 1.48 -0.85
N VAL A 37 6.80 0.88 -1.48
CA VAL A 37 6.72 -0.57 -1.61
C VAL A 37 6.39 -0.92 -3.05
N ILE A 38 7.01 -1.99 -3.54
CA ILE A 38 6.77 -2.51 -4.87
C ILE A 38 5.85 -3.72 -4.77
N LEU A 39 4.77 -3.68 -5.52
CA LEU A 39 3.83 -4.78 -5.64
C LEU A 39 4.04 -5.44 -6.99
N GLY A 40 4.08 -6.75 -7.01
CA GLY A 40 4.30 -7.44 -8.28
C GLY A 40 4.47 -8.92 -8.11
N ARG A 41 5.41 -9.49 -8.85
CA ARG A 41 5.66 -10.92 -8.90
C ARG A 41 7.16 -11.18 -8.77
N ASN A 42 7.51 -11.99 -7.79
CA ASN A 42 8.91 -12.41 -7.63
C ASN A 42 9.31 -13.36 -8.77
N THR A 43 10.53 -13.19 -9.24
CA THR A 43 11.17 -14.13 -10.17
C THR A 43 12.53 -14.47 -9.60
N GLU A 44 13.27 -15.34 -10.29
CA GLU A 44 14.63 -15.69 -9.84
C GLU A 44 15.54 -14.48 -9.76
N SER A 45 15.35 -13.54 -10.67
CA SER A 45 16.26 -12.38 -10.77
C SER A 45 15.66 -11.09 -10.25
N TYR A 46 14.40 -11.09 -9.79
CA TYR A 46 13.75 -9.86 -9.39
C TYR A 46 12.83 -10.12 -8.21
N THR A 47 13.02 -9.36 -7.14
CA THR A 47 12.26 -9.52 -5.91
C THR A 47 11.46 -8.24 -5.65
N VAL A 48 10.19 -8.41 -5.31
CA VAL A 48 9.32 -7.29 -4.95
C VAL A 48 9.03 -7.34 -3.46
N ASP A 49 8.48 -6.24 -2.95
CA ASP A 49 8.15 -6.17 -1.53
C ASP A 49 6.95 -7.02 -1.19
N PHE A 50 5.96 -7.07 -2.05
CA PHE A 50 4.78 -7.90 -1.84
C PHE A 50 4.42 -8.60 -3.14
N ASP A 51 4.47 -9.92 -3.10
CA ASP A 51 4.22 -10.76 -4.28
C ASP A 51 2.74 -11.08 -4.39
N LEU A 52 2.05 -10.37 -5.29
CA LEU A 52 0.63 -10.56 -5.51
C LEU A 52 0.33 -11.82 -6.29
N SER A 53 1.31 -12.37 -7.03
CA SER A 53 1.03 -13.52 -7.89
C SER A 53 0.60 -14.74 -7.10
N LYS A 54 0.92 -14.80 -5.82
CA LYS A 54 0.49 -15.91 -4.96
C LYS A 54 -1.03 -15.97 -4.82
N TYR A 55 -1.72 -14.88 -5.10
CA TYR A 55 -3.15 -14.77 -4.92
C TYR A 55 -3.91 -14.73 -6.23
N GLU A 56 -3.20 -14.89 -7.35
CA GLU A 56 -3.83 -14.94 -8.65
C GLU A 56 -4.58 -16.26 -8.85
N CYS A 57 -5.75 -16.17 -9.49
CA CYS A 57 -6.50 -17.35 -9.88
C CYS A 57 -6.34 -17.55 -11.37
N GLY A 58 -5.50 -18.49 -11.75
CA GLY A 58 -5.40 -18.89 -13.13
C GLY A 58 -4.36 -18.13 -13.93
N SER A 59 -4.75 -17.09 -14.63
CA SER A 59 -3.84 -16.45 -15.57
C SER A 59 -2.76 -15.64 -14.87
N GLN A 60 -1.59 -15.57 -15.48
CA GLN A 60 -0.45 -14.86 -14.93
C GLN A 60 -0.42 -13.44 -15.50
N ARG A 61 -1.16 -12.56 -14.89
CA ARG A 61 -1.28 -11.18 -15.34
C ARG A 61 -0.57 -10.17 -14.46
N VAL A 62 -0.02 -10.61 -13.34
CA VAL A 62 0.76 -9.71 -12.48
C VAL A 62 2.15 -9.56 -13.06
N SER A 63 2.55 -8.33 -13.37
CA SER A 63 3.88 -8.03 -13.87
C SER A 63 4.90 -8.14 -12.74
N ARG A 64 6.18 -8.32 -13.09
CA ARG A 64 7.23 -8.37 -12.09
C ARG A 64 7.22 -7.12 -11.22
N CYS A 65 7.21 -5.94 -11.83
CA CYS A 65 6.98 -4.68 -11.12
C CYS A 65 5.65 -4.16 -11.62
N HIS A 66 4.59 -4.34 -10.81
CA HIS A 66 3.26 -4.00 -11.28
C HIS A 66 2.82 -2.63 -10.80
N ALA A 67 3.13 -2.27 -9.57
CA ALA A 67 2.74 -0.98 -9.03
C ALA A 67 3.69 -0.61 -7.90
N CYS A 68 3.79 0.68 -7.64
CA CYS A 68 4.56 1.19 -6.52
C CYS A 68 3.67 2.08 -5.69
N ILE A 69 3.48 1.73 -4.43
CA ILE A 69 2.78 2.59 -3.48
C ILE A 69 3.84 3.33 -2.69
N PHE A 70 3.76 4.65 -2.67
CA PHE A 70 4.78 5.47 -2.03
C PHE A 70 4.15 6.66 -1.34
N TYR A 71 4.87 7.22 -0.36
CA TYR A 71 4.45 8.42 0.31
C TYR A 71 5.05 9.64 -0.38
N ASP A 72 4.18 10.56 -0.82
CA ASP A 72 4.60 11.79 -1.47
C ASP A 72 4.81 12.85 -0.40
N PHE A 73 6.07 13.21 -0.13
CA PHE A 73 6.40 14.15 0.94
C PHE A 73 6.03 15.58 0.60
N LYS A 74 5.89 15.89 -0.68
CA LYS A 74 5.47 17.23 -1.08
C LYS A 74 3.99 17.44 -0.86
N LEU A 75 3.21 16.44 -1.21
CA LEU A 75 1.75 16.52 -1.14
C LEU A 75 1.18 15.92 0.13
N HIS A 76 2.04 15.29 0.94
CA HIS A 76 1.66 14.73 2.24
C HIS A 76 0.57 13.69 2.14
N HIS A 77 0.69 12.77 1.17
CA HIS A 77 -0.24 11.66 1.06
C HIS A 77 0.44 10.49 0.35
N PHE A 78 -0.17 9.32 0.49
CA PHE A 78 0.24 8.16 -0.28
C PHE A 78 -0.32 8.25 -1.70
N ALA A 79 0.42 7.66 -2.62
CA ALA A 79 0.02 7.58 -4.02
C ALA A 79 0.43 6.23 -4.57
N ILE A 80 -0.18 5.85 -5.69
CA ILE A 80 0.17 4.62 -6.39
C ILE A 80 0.58 4.95 -7.81
N LYS A 81 1.72 4.40 -8.22
CA LYS A 81 2.20 4.52 -9.60
C LYS A 81 1.94 3.20 -10.29
N VAL A 82 1.26 3.26 -11.43
CA VAL A 82 0.91 2.09 -12.21
C VAL A 82 2.05 1.79 -13.17
N ILE A 83 2.59 0.58 -13.12
CA ILE A 83 3.76 0.19 -13.91
C ILE A 83 3.46 -1.02 -14.77
N GLY A 84 2.69 -1.97 -14.27
CA GLY A 84 2.41 -3.21 -14.96
C GLY A 84 1.57 -3.03 -16.21
N ARG A 85 1.85 -3.85 -17.21
CA ARG A 85 1.19 -3.75 -18.52
C ARG A 85 -0.32 -3.83 -18.44
N ASN A 86 -0.85 -4.63 -17.54
CA ASN A 86 -2.30 -4.81 -17.43
C ASN A 86 -2.98 -3.77 -16.56
N GLY A 87 -2.20 -2.83 -16.00
CA GLY A 87 -2.78 -1.71 -15.29
C GLY A 87 -3.30 -2.06 -13.91
N CYS A 88 -3.91 -1.07 -13.29
CA CYS A 88 -4.55 -1.20 -12.00
C CYS A 88 -5.91 -0.50 -12.05
N THR A 89 -6.85 -0.99 -11.25
CA THR A 89 -8.13 -0.30 -11.06
C THR A 89 -8.15 0.27 -9.66
N ILE A 90 -8.41 1.56 -9.53
CA ILE A 90 -8.47 2.24 -8.24
C ILE A 90 -9.80 2.95 -8.16
N ARG A 91 -10.60 2.65 -7.13
CA ARG A 91 -11.94 3.22 -6.96
C ARG A 91 -12.76 3.05 -8.24
N GLU A 92 -12.66 1.87 -8.85
CA GLU A 92 -13.42 1.47 -10.04
C GLU A 92 -13.02 2.21 -11.32
N VAL A 93 -11.90 2.93 -11.31
CA VAL A 93 -11.35 3.57 -12.51
C VAL A 93 -10.08 2.84 -12.90
N SER A 94 -9.99 2.45 -14.18
CA SER A 94 -8.82 1.72 -14.69
C SER A 94 -7.75 2.70 -15.13
N TYR A 95 -6.51 2.40 -14.72
CA TYR A 95 -5.33 3.19 -15.07
C TYR A 95 -4.30 2.30 -15.72
N LEU A 96 -3.68 2.80 -16.78
CA LEU A 96 -2.64 2.07 -17.50
C LEU A 96 -1.27 2.62 -17.11
N PRO A 97 -0.19 1.87 -17.42
CA PRO A 97 1.16 2.37 -17.16
C PRO A 97 1.38 3.69 -17.88
N GLY A 98 2.11 4.58 -17.22
CA GLY A 98 2.33 5.92 -17.74
C GLY A 98 1.37 6.95 -17.18
N SER A 99 0.32 6.53 -16.47
CA SER A 99 -0.55 7.48 -15.79
C SER A 99 0.22 8.21 -14.71
N VAL A 100 -0.16 9.47 -14.45
CA VAL A 100 0.40 10.15 -13.29
C VAL A 100 -0.01 9.41 -12.03
N PRO A 101 0.80 9.46 -10.97
CA PRO A 101 0.44 8.74 -9.74
C PRO A 101 -0.91 9.17 -9.20
N ILE A 102 -1.65 8.21 -8.70
CA ILE A 102 -3.02 8.41 -8.20
C ILE A 102 -2.96 8.50 -6.68
N LYS A 103 -3.53 9.57 -6.12
CA LYS A 103 -3.62 9.71 -4.68
C LYS A 103 -4.43 8.57 -4.09
N LEU A 104 -3.97 8.03 -2.97
CA LEU A 104 -4.67 6.98 -2.24
C LEU A 104 -5.26 7.55 -0.96
N ASN A 105 -6.53 7.28 -0.76
CA ASN A 105 -7.22 7.61 0.48
C ASN A 105 -7.54 6.31 1.21
N SER A 106 -7.70 6.41 2.52
CA SER A 106 -8.06 5.22 3.29
C SER A 106 -9.37 4.64 2.77
N GLN A 107 -9.43 3.32 2.70
CA GLN A 107 -10.57 2.56 2.21
C GLN A 107 -10.72 2.55 0.69
N ASP A 108 -9.71 3.03 -0.03
CA ASP A 108 -9.71 2.87 -1.49
C ASP A 108 -9.56 1.41 -1.86
N LEU A 109 -10.38 0.96 -2.80
CA LEU A 109 -10.28 -0.39 -3.33
C LEU A 109 -9.35 -0.38 -4.53
N ILE A 110 -8.35 -1.27 -4.49
CA ILE A 110 -7.38 -1.43 -5.56
C ILE A 110 -7.56 -2.83 -6.12
N GLU A 111 -7.53 -2.93 -7.45
CA GLU A 111 -7.60 -4.22 -8.11
C GLU A 111 -6.45 -4.35 -9.09
N ILE A 112 -5.69 -5.44 -8.97
CA ILE A 112 -4.58 -5.76 -9.85
C ILE A 112 -4.76 -7.21 -10.28
N ALA A 113 -4.92 -7.44 -11.60
CA ALA A 113 -5.03 -8.79 -12.16
C ALA A 113 -6.14 -9.61 -11.47
N GLY A 114 -7.24 -8.97 -11.15
CA GLY A 114 -8.36 -9.62 -10.49
C GLY A 114 -8.22 -9.76 -8.99
N ILE A 115 -7.10 -9.37 -8.42
CA ILE A 115 -6.86 -9.42 -6.99
C ILE A 115 -7.31 -8.09 -6.38
N LYS A 116 -8.24 -8.15 -5.44
CA LYS A 116 -8.82 -6.96 -4.84
C LYS A 116 -8.34 -6.79 -3.41
N PHE A 117 -7.97 -5.57 -3.06
CA PHE A 117 -7.56 -5.27 -1.69
C PHE A 117 -7.80 -3.79 -1.40
N TYR A 118 -7.98 -3.50 -0.13
CA TYR A 118 -8.19 -2.13 0.33
C TYR A 118 -6.90 -1.54 0.82
N PHE A 119 -6.72 -0.25 0.55
CA PHE A 119 -5.65 0.54 1.14
C PHE A 119 -6.22 1.19 2.39
N LEU A 120 -5.59 0.95 3.55
CA LEU A 120 -6.12 1.43 4.82
C LEU A 120 -5.03 2.19 5.57
N LEU A 121 -5.41 3.35 6.08
CA LEU A 121 -4.55 4.13 6.94
C LEU A 121 -4.86 3.80 8.39
N PRO A 122 -3.89 3.97 9.31
CA PRO A 122 -4.15 3.66 10.71
C PRO A 122 -5.22 4.59 11.27
N SER A 123 -5.98 4.08 12.20
CA SER A 123 -6.95 4.87 12.93
C SER A 123 -6.21 5.91 13.74
N ARG A 124 -6.84 7.06 13.94
CA ARG A 124 -6.27 8.06 14.81
C ARG A 124 -6.24 7.52 16.23
N SER A 125 -5.18 7.80 16.94
CA SER A 125 -5.10 7.41 18.33
C SER A 125 -6.13 8.21 19.13
N ILE A 126 -6.50 7.65 20.28
CA ILE A 126 -7.44 8.34 21.14
C ILE A 126 -6.88 9.68 21.60
N PHE A 127 -5.56 9.75 21.81
CA PHE A 127 -4.93 10.99 22.20
C PHE A 127 -5.01 12.04 21.12
N ALA A 128 -4.81 11.65 19.88
CA ALA A 128 -4.95 12.56 18.76
C ALA A 128 -6.37 13.08 18.65
N THR A 129 -7.35 12.21 18.87
CA THR A 129 -8.75 12.60 18.84
C THR A 129 -9.07 13.61 19.93
N LEU A 130 -8.59 13.35 21.15
CA LEU A 130 -8.84 14.25 22.26
C LEU A 130 -8.16 15.60 22.04
N ALA A 131 -6.93 15.58 21.55
CA ALA A 131 -6.22 16.82 21.27
C ALA A 131 -6.93 17.66 20.23
N ALA A 132 -7.53 17.02 19.23
CA ALA A 132 -8.24 17.73 18.19
C ALA A 132 -9.51 18.42 18.70
N ARG A 133 -10.03 17.98 19.83
CA ARG A 133 -11.24 18.57 20.40
C ARG A 133 -10.95 19.73 21.32
N VAL A 134 -9.70 19.88 21.71
CA VAL A 134 -9.29 20.95 22.60
C VAL A 134 -8.83 22.17 21.81
#